data_73100eec8fb3b5a33c77a1c4d04d0f74
#
_entry.id   73100eec8fb3b5a33c77a1c4d04d0f74
#
_cell.length_a   1.000
_cell.length_b   1.000
_cell.length_c   1.000
_cell.angle_alpha   90.00
_cell.angle_beta   90.00
_cell.angle_gamma   90.00
#
_symmetry.space_group_name_H-M   'P 1'
#
loop_
_entity.id
_entity.type
_entity.pdbx_description
1 polymer ?
#
loop_
_entity_poly.entity_id
_entity_poly.type
_entity_poly.pdbx_seq_one_letter_code
_entity_poly.pdbx_strand_id
1 'polypeptide(L)'
;MGGENAMYCNYCKQTSNCSMCTYLSTGPEILIIILNRGKGIEFNVKINFSTELNLFNYIELKETGYQYELFGVITHIGESGMGGHFIAYCKEYWNNQWLKFNDAMVDPVKDFKSEVIDFAMPYLLFYKKKNNN
;
A
#
# COMPACT_ATOMS: atom_id res chain seq x y z
N MET A 1 0.51 -13.65 36.72
CA MET A 1 -0.62 -13.38 35.81
C MET A 1 -0.01 -12.85 34.51
N GLY A 2 -0.12 -13.57 33.40
CA GLY A 2 0.38 -13.10 32.13
C GLY A 2 -0.58 -12.05 31.54
N GLY A 3 -0.06 -10.93 30.99
CA GLY A 3 -0.83 -9.97 30.25
C GLY A 3 -1.31 -10.54 28.90
N GLU A 4 -2.07 -9.78 28.11
CA GLU A 4 -2.64 -10.19 26.81
C GLU A 4 -1.60 -10.73 25.79
N ASN A 5 -0.31 -10.41 25.96
CA ASN A 5 0.81 -10.84 25.10
C ASN A 5 1.71 -11.90 25.74
N ALA A 6 1.23 -12.60 26.77
CA ALA A 6 2.02 -13.61 27.44
C ALA A 6 2.09 -14.90 26.61
N MET A 7 3.30 -15.35 26.28
CA MET A 7 3.58 -16.59 25.55
C MET A 7 4.41 -17.54 26.40
N TYR A 8 4.07 -18.82 26.34
CA TYR A 8 4.86 -19.86 26.96
C TYR A 8 6.06 -20.24 26.09
N CYS A 9 7.25 -20.14 26.67
CA CYS A 9 8.48 -20.51 25.99
C CYS A 9 8.83 -21.98 26.29
N ASN A 10 8.86 -22.83 25.27
CA ASN A 10 9.20 -24.23 25.39
C ASN A 10 10.66 -24.51 25.81
N TYR A 11 11.54 -23.52 25.59
CA TYR A 11 12.96 -23.63 25.94
C TYR A 11 13.20 -23.34 27.42
N CYS A 12 12.77 -22.19 27.93
CA CYS A 12 12.95 -21.82 29.33
C CYS A 12 11.82 -22.29 30.26
N LYS A 13 10.74 -22.90 29.70
CA LYS A 13 9.58 -23.43 30.43
C LYS A 13 8.84 -22.39 31.28
N GLN A 14 8.87 -21.12 30.83
CA GLN A 14 8.24 -20.01 31.54
C GLN A 14 7.29 -19.24 30.62
N THR A 15 6.27 -18.63 31.21
CA THR A 15 5.39 -17.68 30.52
C THR A 15 5.92 -16.27 30.76
N SER A 16 6.21 -15.55 29.68
CA SER A 16 6.70 -14.17 29.73
C SER A 16 5.98 -13.33 28.70
N ASN A 17 5.95 -12.02 28.92
CA ASN A 17 5.46 -11.07 27.92
C ASN A 17 6.46 -11.04 26.74
N CYS A 18 5.93 -11.24 25.54
CA CYS A 18 6.71 -11.23 24.31
C CYS A 18 6.22 -10.15 23.38
N SER A 19 7.13 -9.58 22.59
CA SER A 19 6.81 -8.77 21.42
C SER A 19 7.22 -9.54 20.17
N MET A 20 6.37 -9.50 19.15
CA MET A 20 6.65 -10.09 17.85
C MET A 20 6.70 -8.96 16.81
N CYS A 21 7.76 -8.91 16.03
CA CYS A 21 7.89 -7.99 14.91
C CYS A 21 8.04 -8.79 13.62
N THR A 22 7.40 -8.33 12.56
CA THR A 22 7.53 -8.91 11.22
C THR A 22 8.26 -7.93 10.33
N TYR A 23 9.27 -8.41 9.63
CA TYR A 23 10.05 -7.64 8.68
C TYR A 23 9.99 -8.30 7.30
N LEU A 24 10.09 -7.50 6.26
CA LEU A 24 10.36 -7.98 4.91
C LEU A 24 11.85 -8.35 4.84
N SER A 25 12.19 -9.55 4.41
CA SER A 25 13.59 -9.95 4.28
C SER A 25 14.29 -9.12 3.21
N THR A 26 13.67 -9.00 2.03
CA THR A 26 14.19 -8.24 0.88
C THR A 26 13.11 -7.36 0.29
N GLY A 27 13.53 -6.26 -0.36
CA GLY A 27 12.62 -5.40 -1.10
C GLY A 27 12.35 -5.94 -2.51
N PRO A 28 11.09 -6.24 -2.89
CA PRO A 28 10.74 -6.68 -4.25
C PRO A 28 10.96 -5.56 -5.27
N GLU A 29 11.11 -5.90 -6.56
CA GLU A 29 11.18 -4.89 -7.64
C GLU A 29 9.85 -4.13 -7.78
N ILE A 30 8.74 -4.86 -7.68
CA ILE A 30 7.38 -4.31 -7.68
C ILE A 30 6.72 -4.69 -6.36
N LEU A 31 6.33 -3.69 -5.61
CA LEU A 31 5.58 -3.84 -4.36
C LEU A 31 4.12 -3.51 -4.63
N ILE A 32 3.25 -4.47 -4.36
CA ILE A 32 1.80 -4.28 -4.44
C ILE A 32 1.23 -4.26 -3.03
N ILE A 33 0.59 -3.17 -2.66
CA ILE A 33 -0.09 -3.02 -1.38
C ILE A 33 -1.59 -3.16 -1.62
N ILE A 34 -2.19 -4.19 -1.02
CA ILE A 34 -3.63 -4.43 -1.04
C ILE A 34 -4.21 -3.87 0.26
N LEU A 35 -5.12 -2.92 0.13
CA LEU A 35 -5.79 -2.31 1.27
C LEU A 35 -7.06 -3.09 1.59
N ASN A 36 -7.02 -3.88 2.67
CA ASN A 36 -8.20 -4.59 3.16
C ASN A 36 -9.14 -3.57 3.83
N ARG A 37 -10.14 -3.11 3.09
CA ARG A 37 -11.01 -2.01 3.52
C ARG A 37 -12.22 -2.46 4.33
N GLY A 38 -12.37 -3.77 4.61
CA GLY A 38 -13.54 -4.25 5.33
C GLY A 38 -14.84 -4.15 4.52
N LYS A 39 -15.95 -3.95 5.21
CA LYS A 39 -17.31 -3.83 4.65
C LYS A 39 -18.08 -2.69 5.30
N GLY A 40 -19.12 -2.21 4.63
CA GLY A 40 -19.98 -1.14 5.17
C GLY A 40 -19.27 0.19 5.31
N ILE A 41 -19.46 0.86 6.45
CA ILE A 41 -18.88 2.19 6.71
C ILE A 41 -17.35 2.18 6.75
N GLU A 42 -16.73 1.07 7.14
CA GLU A 42 -15.28 0.91 7.19
C GLU A 42 -14.66 0.99 5.79
N PHE A 43 -15.42 0.63 4.76
CA PHE A 43 -14.99 0.71 3.37
C PHE A 43 -14.69 2.16 2.94
N ASN A 44 -15.37 3.14 3.52
CA ASN A 44 -15.26 4.56 3.17
C ASN A 44 -14.21 5.33 3.99
N VAL A 45 -13.41 4.64 4.79
CA VAL A 45 -12.34 5.30 5.54
C VAL A 45 -11.26 5.79 4.58
N LYS A 46 -10.95 7.09 4.65
CA LYS A 46 -9.86 7.69 3.88
C LYS A 46 -8.52 7.14 4.36
N ILE A 47 -7.72 6.64 3.43
CA ILE A 47 -6.36 6.16 3.69
C ILE A 47 -5.39 7.11 2.99
N ASN A 48 -4.49 7.70 3.76
CA ASN A 48 -3.43 8.52 3.21
C ASN A 48 -2.33 7.63 2.64
N PHE A 49 -1.87 7.97 1.45
CA PHE A 49 -0.75 7.31 0.79
C PHE A 49 0.14 8.35 0.10
N SER A 50 1.37 7.98 -0.17
CA SER A 50 2.37 8.88 -0.75
C SER A 50 2.82 8.38 -2.12
N THR A 51 3.26 9.29 -2.98
CA THR A 51 3.93 8.96 -4.24
C THR A 51 5.32 8.34 -4.03
N GLU A 52 5.91 8.55 -2.86
CA GLU A 52 7.17 7.93 -2.46
C GLU A 52 6.98 7.13 -1.18
N LEU A 53 7.56 5.94 -1.14
CA LEU A 53 7.50 5.04 0.01
C LEU A 53 8.91 4.63 0.42
N ASN A 54 9.22 4.79 1.70
CA ASN A 54 10.49 4.39 2.29
C ASN A 54 10.26 3.24 3.28
N LEU A 55 10.76 2.06 2.96
CA LEU A 55 10.63 0.85 3.77
C LEU A 55 11.85 0.55 4.64
N PHE A 56 12.75 1.52 4.84
CA PHE A 56 14.01 1.32 5.57
C PHE A 56 13.82 0.61 6.92
N ASN A 57 12.78 0.97 7.68
CA ASN A 57 12.50 0.39 8.99
C ASN A 57 11.77 -0.96 8.94
N TYR A 58 11.33 -1.40 7.77
CA TYR A 58 10.53 -2.61 7.57
C TYR A 58 11.25 -3.69 6.77
N ILE A 59 12.43 -3.40 6.23
CA ILE A 59 13.27 -4.33 5.47
C ILE A 59 14.48 -4.73 6.31
N GLU A 60 14.78 -6.03 6.38
CA GLU A 60 15.94 -6.59 7.09
C GLU A 60 17.23 -6.36 6.29
N LEU A 61 17.26 -6.78 5.03
CA LEU A 61 18.41 -6.64 4.13
C LEU A 61 18.32 -5.33 3.32
N LYS A 62 18.83 -4.25 3.88
CA LYS A 62 18.69 -2.89 3.35
C LYS A 62 19.45 -2.66 2.04
N GLU A 63 20.50 -3.41 1.77
CA GLU A 63 21.25 -3.40 0.51
C GLU A 63 20.42 -3.81 -0.71
N THR A 64 19.28 -4.48 -0.49
CA THR A 64 18.36 -4.84 -1.57
C THR A 64 17.51 -3.67 -2.08
N GLY A 65 17.65 -2.50 -1.45
CA GLY A 65 16.87 -1.30 -1.77
C GLY A 65 15.55 -1.23 -0.99
N TYR A 66 15.21 -0.05 -0.55
CA TYR A 66 14.05 0.22 0.32
C TYR A 66 13.24 1.46 -0.09
N GLN A 67 13.65 2.14 -1.15
CA GLN A 67 12.95 3.30 -1.66
C GLN A 67 12.11 2.92 -2.88
N TYR A 68 10.87 3.40 -2.88
CA TYR A 68 9.88 3.05 -3.89
C TYR A 68 9.17 4.30 -4.40
N GLU A 69 8.74 4.25 -5.64
CA GLU A 69 7.92 5.27 -6.28
C GLU A 69 6.60 4.66 -6.74
N LEU A 70 5.50 5.36 -6.45
CA LEU A 70 4.16 4.98 -6.88
C LEU A 70 4.04 5.17 -8.40
N PHE A 71 3.56 4.13 -9.09
CA PHE A 71 3.29 4.18 -10.53
C PHE A 71 1.88 3.72 -10.91
N GLY A 72 1.12 3.17 -9.97
CA GLY A 72 -0.24 2.74 -10.23
C GLY A 72 -1.12 2.77 -8.98
N VAL A 73 -2.38 3.14 -9.17
CA VAL A 73 -3.41 3.14 -8.14
C VAL A 73 -4.69 2.56 -8.73
N ILE A 74 -5.29 1.59 -8.06
CA ILE A 74 -6.66 1.16 -8.36
C ILE A 74 -7.54 1.68 -7.24
N THR A 75 -8.58 2.41 -7.62
CA THR A 75 -9.58 2.95 -6.71
C THR A 75 -10.92 2.28 -6.93
N HIS A 76 -11.75 2.30 -5.91
CA HIS A 76 -13.12 1.83 -6.00
C HIS A 76 -14.08 3.01 -5.79
N ILE A 77 -15.11 3.08 -6.61
CA ILE A 77 -16.23 4.03 -6.46
C ILE A 77 -17.47 3.23 -6.12
N GLY A 78 -18.07 3.51 -4.97
CA GLY A 78 -19.28 2.83 -4.47
C GLY A 78 -19.36 2.86 -2.96
N GLU A 79 -20.56 2.75 -2.42
CA GLU A 79 -20.83 3.04 -1.00
C GLU A 79 -20.59 1.86 -0.04
N SER A 80 -20.49 0.62 -0.51
CA SER A 80 -20.60 -0.50 0.42
C SER A 80 -19.67 -1.69 0.19
N GLY A 81 -18.78 -1.64 -0.78
CA GLY A 81 -17.94 -2.80 -1.15
C GLY A 81 -18.71 -4.00 -1.72
N MET A 82 -20.04 -3.92 -1.83
CA MET A 82 -20.90 -4.98 -2.39
C MET A 82 -21.28 -4.74 -3.86
N GLY A 83 -20.95 -3.59 -4.38
CA GLY A 83 -21.12 -3.19 -5.76
C GLY A 83 -20.35 -1.91 -5.97
N GLY A 84 -20.06 -1.56 -7.20
CA GLY A 84 -19.32 -0.34 -7.50
C GLY A 84 -18.49 -0.47 -8.76
N HIS A 85 -17.61 0.46 -8.95
CA HIS A 85 -16.80 0.58 -10.14
C HIS A 85 -15.34 0.79 -9.79
N PHE A 86 -14.45 0.11 -10.51
CA PHE A 86 -13.01 0.28 -10.35
C PHE A 86 -12.44 1.21 -11.43
N ILE A 87 -11.59 2.14 -11.00
CA ILE A 87 -10.85 3.03 -11.87
C ILE A 87 -9.36 2.83 -11.59
N ALA A 88 -8.56 2.78 -12.64
CA ALA A 88 -7.11 2.71 -12.52
C ALA A 88 -6.47 4.06 -12.89
N TYR A 89 -5.43 4.41 -12.16
CA TYR A 89 -4.53 5.51 -12.47
C TYR A 89 -3.13 4.92 -12.65
N CYS A 90 -2.50 5.21 -13.77
CA CYS A 90 -1.16 4.72 -14.07
C CYS A 90 -0.25 5.87 -14.52
N LYS A 91 0.98 5.83 -14.05
CA LYS A 91 2.03 6.76 -14.45
C LYS A 91 2.68 6.25 -15.73
N GLU A 92 2.67 7.08 -16.77
CA GLU A 92 3.29 6.75 -18.04
C GLU A 92 4.82 6.82 -17.93
N TYR A 93 5.50 5.80 -18.43
CA TYR A 93 6.94 5.65 -18.26
C TYR A 93 7.76 6.73 -18.98
N TRP A 94 7.29 7.17 -20.16
CA TRP A 94 8.07 8.04 -21.05
C TRP A 94 8.08 9.51 -20.64
N ASN A 95 6.95 10.02 -20.15
CA ASN A 95 6.74 11.44 -19.82
C ASN A 95 6.35 11.70 -18.37
N ASN A 96 6.28 10.64 -17.56
CA ASN A 96 5.84 10.70 -16.16
C ASN A 96 4.42 11.26 -15.96
N GLN A 97 3.62 11.31 -17.01
CA GLN A 97 2.22 11.75 -16.92
C GLN A 97 1.34 10.68 -16.30
N TRP A 98 0.41 11.07 -15.45
CA TRP A 98 -0.61 10.20 -14.93
C TRP A 98 -1.80 10.14 -15.88
N LEU A 99 -2.27 8.94 -16.15
CA LEU A 99 -3.45 8.66 -16.95
C LEU A 99 -4.50 7.97 -16.08
N LYS A 100 -5.75 8.35 -16.28
CA LYS A 100 -6.93 7.72 -15.67
C LYS A 100 -7.57 6.79 -16.68
N PHE A 101 -7.76 5.54 -16.29
CA PHE A 101 -8.42 4.49 -17.06
C PHE A 101 -9.77 4.19 -16.43
N ASN A 102 -10.83 4.44 -17.17
CA ASN A 102 -12.20 4.21 -16.76
C ASN A 102 -12.91 3.45 -17.88
N ASP A 103 -12.93 2.13 -17.79
CA ASP A 103 -13.35 1.21 -18.86
C ASP A 103 -12.59 1.49 -20.17
N ALA A 104 -13.28 1.88 -21.24
CA ALA A 104 -12.70 2.24 -22.52
C ALA A 104 -12.18 3.69 -22.61
N MET A 105 -12.39 4.50 -21.57
CA MET A 105 -11.96 5.91 -21.56
C MET A 105 -10.59 6.04 -20.92
N VAL A 106 -9.71 6.82 -21.57
CA VAL A 106 -8.39 7.14 -21.06
C VAL A 106 -8.22 8.66 -21.09
N ASP A 107 -8.08 9.27 -19.92
CA ASP A 107 -7.96 10.70 -19.75
C ASP A 107 -6.65 11.07 -19.04
N PRO A 108 -5.98 12.17 -19.39
CA PRO A 108 -4.86 12.67 -18.64
C PRO A 108 -5.31 13.22 -17.28
N VAL A 109 -4.57 12.90 -16.23
CA VAL A 109 -4.74 13.49 -14.90
C VAL A 109 -3.98 14.81 -14.87
N LYS A 110 -4.69 15.90 -14.59
CA LYS A 110 -4.10 17.25 -14.58
C LYS A 110 -3.33 17.54 -13.30
N ASP A 111 -3.92 17.16 -12.16
CA ASP A 111 -3.30 17.29 -10.84
C ASP A 111 -3.52 16.01 -10.04
N PHE A 112 -2.47 15.18 -9.99
CA PHE A 112 -2.53 13.88 -9.32
C PHE A 112 -2.83 14.02 -7.83
N LYS A 113 -2.35 15.09 -7.19
CA LYS A 113 -2.61 15.29 -5.76
C LYS A 113 -4.09 15.51 -5.50
N SER A 114 -4.69 16.49 -6.14
CA SER A 114 -6.09 16.82 -5.92
C SER A 114 -7.05 15.77 -6.47
N GLU A 115 -6.74 15.18 -7.63
CA GLU A 115 -7.65 14.24 -8.28
C GLU A 115 -7.56 12.82 -7.73
N VAL A 116 -6.39 12.41 -7.21
CA VAL A 116 -6.16 11.02 -6.79
C VAL A 116 -5.85 10.92 -5.30
N ILE A 117 -4.82 11.62 -4.79
CA ILE A 117 -4.42 11.47 -3.38
C ILE A 117 -5.51 11.98 -2.44
N ASP A 118 -6.10 13.12 -2.75
CA ASP A 118 -7.07 13.77 -1.87
C ASP A 118 -8.49 13.16 -1.97
N PHE A 119 -8.84 12.56 -3.10
CA PHE A 119 -10.20 12.07 -3.36
C PHE A 119 -10.33 10.56 -3.55
N ALA A 120 -9.28 9.88 -3.98
CA ALA A 120 -9.40 8.48 -4.29
C ALA A 120 -9.59 7.62 -3.05
N MET A 121 -10.39 6.56 -3.21
CA MET A 121 -10.51 5.46 -2.27
C MET A 121 -9.60 4.33 -2.75
N PRO A 122 -8.29 4.36 -2.45
CA PRO A 122 -7.35 3.39 -2.99
C PRO A 122 -7.71 1.98 -2.50
N TYR A 123 -7.64 1.03 -3.42
CA TYR A 123 -7.83 -0.40 -3.15
C TYR A 123 -6.52 -1.16 -3.34
N LEU A 124 -5.78 -0.84 -4.41
CA LEU A 124 -4.45 -1.35 -4.69
C LEU A 124 -3.50 -0.19 -4.97
N LEU A 125 -2.30 -0.28 -4.42
CA LEU A 125 -1.20 0.65 -4.69
C LEU A 125 -0.03 -0.14 -5.28
N PHE A 126 0.53 0.35 -6.38
CA PHE A 126 1.64 -0.26 -7.10
C PHE A 126 2.85 0.64 -7.01
N TYR A 127 3.89 0.13 -6.36
CA TYR A 127 5.17 0.82 -6.20
C TYR A 127 6.29 0.09 -6.93
N LYS A 128 7.15 0.83 -7.59
CA LYS A 128 8.37 0.32 -8.21
C LYS A 128 9.58 0.73 -7.36
N LYS A 129 10.49 -0.20 -7.14
CA LYS A 129 11.75 0.08 -6.46
C LYS A 129 12.56 1.10 -7.24
N LYS A 130 13.09 2.11 -6.54
CA LYS A 130 14.04 3.05 -7.12
C LYS A 130 15.42 2.39 -7.22
N ASN A 131 16.04 2.48 -8.39
CA ASN A 131 17.43 2.08 -8.53
C ASN A 131 18.29 3.05 -7.71
N ASN A 132 19.10 2.52 -6.81
CA ASN A 132 20.15 3.30 -6.17
C ASN A 132 21.23 3.54 -7.24
N ASN A 133 21.23 4.73 -7.85
CA ASN A 133 22.36 5.20 -8.64
C ASN A 133 23.45 5.70 -7.71
#